data_c98fcca3c5feb93eba51b14a107216ac
#
_entry.id   c98fcca3c5feb93eba51b14a107216ac
#
_cell.length_a   1.000
_cell.length_b   1.000
_cell.length_c   1.000
_cell.angle_alpha   90.00
_cell.angle_beta   90.00
_cell.angle_gamma   90.00
#
_symmetry.space_group_name_H-M   'P 1'
#
loop_
_entity.id
_entity.type
_entity.pdbx_description
1 polymer ?
#
loop_
_entity_poly.entity_id
_entity_poly.type
_entity_poly.pdbx_seq_one_letter_code
_entity_poly.pdbx_strand_id
1 'polypeptide(L)'
;MDKGWKFILLLLLLLLLQGPAFAQPQPDDTALFREGEIFLSRGDTERALWRFKSVVTDFPQSPLFNEAKFRMGICYTRLGRSRDAIRILNELFTTFLSPSRMVQIFSLLGDNYLELKDRLTALHWYGKGLLIPGQPNEELRKKVKTAMDASNTEEELKSIESLYRGTYAGGYAKLRLAQIAKRQGNDLVAKRYLTELEKEYQGTDYMIQAKELLATVPLSMRSKYTVGVILPLSGVHRPFGERALQGIQSAIRETDYPLISLAVRDSKGSPGEAEKAVEELVDKENVIAIIGPLLSIDVDQAAKKARQLKVPLLIFSQKEPSFNKEDFVFQNSITPSEQIQTLVGYITKELKLRTFAVFYPNSPYGIYFKDLFNQEVTQKGGKVLGFVVYQEDQTDFSQEIKGFFKIKAIQKPDTKRKKEDEFKPLLSVDGVFIPDSHDRVGMILSQMAYYDVKETFLGTNSWNGPGLISIGGKGAEGSIFVDTFFKKAPSPLVARFVEEFRKTYQRDPETLEALSYDGAKFMKEILQSKSVSSPLQLQEELHRVKNFQGVSGLKGFGEDGQAIRTLCILRVNKGQIELISP
;
A
#
# COMPACT_ATOMS: atom_id res chain seq x y z
N MET A 1 -57.86 109.85 -19.10
CA MET A 1 -56.76 109.09 -19.67
C MET A 1 -55.78 108.88 -18.54
N ASP A 2 -55.77 107.67 -17.78
CA ASP A 2 -54.58 107.33 -16.99
C ASP A 2 -54.79 106.20 -15.97
N LYS A 3 -55.72 105.29 -16.18
CA LYS A 3 -55.80 104.10 -15.31
C LYS A 3 -55.48 102.75 -16.04
N GLY A 4 -55.49 102.76 -17.37
CA GLY A 4 -55.20 101.53 -18.13
C GLY A 4 -53.72 101.21 -18.29
N TRP A 5 -52.87 102.20 -18.33
CA TRP A 5 -51.42 101.95 -18.61
C TRP A 5 -50.65 101.47 -17.37
N LYS A 6 -51.08 101.82 -16.16
CA LYS A 6 -50.51 101.34 -14.92
C LYS A 6 -50.78 99.83 -14.72
N PHE A 7 -51.96 99.38 -15.22
CA PHE A 7 -52.31 97.93 -15.13
C PHE A 7 -51.54 97.09 -16.12
N ILE A 8 -51.24 97.63 -17.31
CA ILE A 8 -50.43 96.95 -18.34
C ILE A 8 -48.95 96.90 -17.92
N LEU A 9 -48.40 97.93 -17.28
CA LEU A 9 -47.06 97.95 -16.75
C LEU A 9 -46.89 96.97 -15.57
N LEU A 10 -47.92 96.81 -14.69
CA LEU A 10 -47.89 95.86 -13.58
C LEU A 10 -47.98 94.40 -14.08
N LEU A 11 -48.73 94.15 -15.17
CA LEU A 11 -48.77 92.80 -15.79
C LEU A 11 -47.48 92.47 -16.52
N LEU A 12 -46.83 93.45 -17.16
CA LEU A 12 -45.51 93.24 -17.81
C LEU A 12 -44.39 93.11 -16.77
N LEU A 13 -44.48 93.77 -15.59
CA LEU A 13 -43.52 93.56 -14.51
C LEU A 13 -43.69 92.19 -13.83
N LEU A 14 -44.91 91.66 -13.72
CA LEU A 14 -45.19 90.28 -13.22
C LEU A 14 -44.75 89.21 -14.19
N LEU A 15 -44.75 89.48 -15.51
CA LEU A 15 -44.19 88.53 -16.52
C LEU A 15 -42.68 88.59 -16.58
N LEU A 16 -42.00 89.64 -16.18
CA LEU A 16 -40.55 89.78 -16.09
C LEU A 16 -39.97 89.23 -14.78
N LEU A 17 -40.78 88.91 -13.77
CA LEU A 17 -40.41 88.24 -12.53
C LEU A 17 -40.53 86.74 -12.57
N GLN A 18 -41.04 86.16 -13.68
CA GLN A 18 -40.82 84.75 -13.97
C GLN A 18 -39.43 84.63 -14.60
N GLY A 19 -38.39 84.71 -13.76
CA GLY A 19 -37.05 84.25 -14.13
C GLY A 19 -37.16 82.81 -14.74
N PRO A 20 -36.28 82.46 -15.66
CA PRO A 20 -36.31 81.11 -16.21
C PRO A 20 -36.32 80.13 -15.04
N ALA A 21 -37.41 79.39 -14.90
CA ALA A 21 -37.39 78.22 -14.04
C ALA A 21 -36.13 77.46 -14.40
N PHE A 22 -35.13 77.52 -13.51
CA PHE A 22 -34.00 76.61 -13.63
C PHE A 22 -34.64 75.23 -13.62
N ALA A 23 -34.91 74.66 -14.81
CA ALA A 23 -35.16 73.23 -14.98
C ALA A 23 -33.91 72.54 -14.38
N GLN A 24 -34.07 71.98 -13.19
CA GLN A 24 -33.02 71.13 -12.67
C GLN A 24 -32.72 70.12 -13.82
N PRO A 25 -31.48 70.04 -14.22
CA PRO A 25 -31.16 69.09 -15.26
C PRO A 25 -31.76 67.76 -14.84
N GLN A 26 -32.61 67.15 -15.68
CA GLN A 26 -33.13 65.80 -15.41
C GLN A 26 -31.93 64.93 -15.21
N PRO A 27 -31.88 64.19 -14.10
CA PRO A 27 -30.74 63.27 -13.85
C PRO A 27 -30.62 62.33 -15.05
N ASP A 28 -29.42 62.31 -15.64
CA ASP A 28 -29.11 61.35 -16.68
C ASP A 28 -29.03 59.92 -16.09
N ASP A 29 -28.99 58.88 -16.95
CA ASP A 29 -28.89 57.47 -16.56
C ASP A 29 -27.66 57.18 -15.67
N THR A 30 -26.54 57.87 -15.93
CA THR A 30 -25.28 57.73 -15.19
C THR A 30 -25.39 58.34 -13.78
N ALA A 31 -26.04 59.51 -13.64
CA ALA A 31 -26.27 60.15 -12.34
C ALA A 31 -27.19 59.29 -11.48
N LEU A 32 -28.32 58.80 -12.03
CA LEU A 32 -29.24 57.89 -11.33
C LEU A 32 -28.58 56.61 -10.90
N PHE A 33 -27.79 56.02 -11.78
CA PHE A 33 -27.06 54.78 -11.47
C PHE A 33 -26.07 55.01 -10.33
N ARG A 34 -25.28 56.06 -10.39
CA ARG A 34 -24.29 56.43 -9.33
C ARG A 34 -24.97 56.69 -7.99
N GLU A 35 -26.09 57.42 -7.97
CA GLU A 35 -26.87 57.59 -6.75
C GLU A 35 -27.38 56.26 -6.19
N GLY A 36 -27.84 55.37 -7.05
CA GLY A 36 -28.22 53.99 -6.68
C GLY A 36 -27.07 53.23 -6.01
N GLU A 37 -25.85 53.31 -6.55
CA GLU A 37 -24.66 52.71 -5.95
C GLU A 37 -24.32 53.29 -4.58
N ILE A 38 -24.45 54.62 -4.43
CA ILE A 38 -24.23 55.31 -3.15
C ILE A 38 -25.24 54.83 -2.10
N PHE A 39 -26.53 54.75 -2.44
CA PHE A 39 -27.55 54.26 -1.52
C PHE A 39 -27.32 52.80 -1.16
N LEU A 40 -26.97 51.97 -2.14
CA LEU A 40 -26.70 50.54 -1.91
C LEU A 40 -25.50 50.32 -1.00
N SER A 41 -24.44 51.12 -1.14
CA SER A 41 -23.24 51.04 -0.30
C SER A 41 -23.50 51.50 1.15
N ARG A 42 -24.46 52.40 1.36
CA ARG A 42 -24.90 52.86 2.68
C ARG A 42 -25.94 51.96 3.33
N GLY A 43 -26.36 50.87 2.65
CA GLY A 43 -27.40 49.97 3.14
C GLY A 43 -28.83 50.43 2.91
N ASP A 44 -29.04 51.59 2.28
CA ASP A 44 -30.38 52.09 1.94
C ASP A 44 -30.89 51.43 0.66
N THR A 45 -31.26 50.16 0.81
CA THR A 45 -31.58 49.27 -0.31
C THR A 45 -32.86 49.67 -1.05
N GLU A 46 -33.85 50.26 -0.36
CA GLU A 46 -35.11 50.72 -0.98
C GLU A 46 -34.86 51.91 -1.92
N ARG A 47 -34.11 52.94 -1.48
CA ARG A 47 -33.76 54.05 -2.35
C ARG A 47 -32.83 53.62 -3.48
N ALA A 48 -31.90 52.73 -3.24
CA ALA A 48 -31.07 52.16 -4.29
C ALA A 48 -31.92 51.47 -5.38
N LEU A 49 -32.87 50.63 -4.95
CA LEU A 49 -33.79 49.95 -5.87
C LEU A 49 -34.59 50.95 -6.71
N TRP A 50 -35.09 52.00 -6.10
CA TRP A 50 -35.85 53.02 -6.82
C TRP A 50 -34.99 53.72 -7.89
N ARG A 51 -33.75 54.10 -7.59
CA ARG A 51 -32.81 54.70 -8.55
C ARG A 51 -32.48 53.75 -9.71
N PHE A 52 -32.15 52.49 -9.45
CA PHE A 52 -31.89 51.53 -10.52
C PHE A 52 -33.14 51.23 -11.36
N LYS A 53 -34.31 51.21 -10.74
CA LYS A 53 -35.59 51.09 -11.47
C LYS A 53 -35.81 52.28 -12.41
N SER A 54 -35.55 53.53 -12.00
CA SER A 54 -35.63 54.68 -12.87
C SER A 54 -34.69 54.58 -14.07
N VAL A 55 -33.44 54.04 -13.90
CA VAL A 55 -32.56 53.81 -15.04
C VAL A 55 -33.20 52.83 -16.03
N VAL A 56 -33.82 51.75 -15.55
CA VAL A 56 -34.43 50.71 -16.41
C VAL A 56 -35.72 51.23 -17.10
N THR A 57 -36.56 52.03 -16.40
CA THR A 57 -37.83 52.50 -16.94
C THR A 57 -37.69 53.73 -17.85
N ASP A 58 -36.84 54.66 -17.45
CA ASP A 58 -36.75 55.98 -18.12
C ASP A 58 -35.68 56.00 -19.22
N PHE A 59 -34.69 55.05 -19.15
CA PHE A 59 -33.57 54.94 -20.10
C PHE A 59 -33.40 53.51 -20.66
N PRO A 60 -34.37 52.97 -21.37
CA PRO A 60 -34.32 51.58 -21.83
C PRO A 60 -33.21 51.26 -22.86
N GLN A 61 -32.63 52.33 -23.48
CA GLN A 61 -31.49 52.19 -24.41
C GLN A 61 -30.14 52.53 -23.75
N SER A 62 -30.10 52.73 -22.45
CA SER A 62 -28.87 53.02 -21.72
C SER A 62 -27.89 51.82 -21.77
N PRO A 63 -26.58 52.04 -21.93
CA PRO A 63 -25.58 51.01 -21.75
C PRO A 63 -25.57 50.45 -20.31
N LEU A 64 -26.14 51.18 -19.34
CA LEU A 64 -26.28 50.75 -17.95
C LEU A 64 -27.55 49.93 -17.68
N PHE A 65 -28.42 49.70 -18.67
CA PHE A 65 -29.71 49.02 -18.52
C PHE A 65 -29.58 47.64 -17.88
N ASN A 66 -28.70 46.77 -18.42
CA ASN A 66 -28.50 45.44 -17.90
C ASN A 66 -27.78 45.44 -16.54
N GLU A 67 -26.84 46.37 -16.32
CA GLU A 67 -26.17 46.50 -15.04
C GLU A 67 -27.17 47.02 -13.96
N ALA A 68 -28.06 47.95 -14.30
CA ALA A 68 -29.12 48.39 -13.41
C ALA A 68 -30.09 47.26 -13.04
N LYS A 69 -30.49 46.41 -14.01
CA LYS A 69 -31.27 45.19 -13.74
C LYS A 69 -30.54 44.24 -12.77
N PHE A 70 -29.25 44.04 -12.96
CA PHE A 70 -28.46 43.23 -12.04
C PHE A 70 -28.44 43.80 -10.63
N ARG A 71 -28.24 45.13 -10.49
CA ARG A 71 -28.32 45.84 -9.19
C ARG A 71 -29.70 45.73 -8.56
N MET A 72 -30.78 45.84 -9.36
CA MET A 72 -32.13 45.57 -8.86
C MET A 72 -32.27 44.15 -8.32
N GLY A 73 -31.67 43.13 -8.97
CA GLY A 73 -31.63 41.75 -8.48
C GLY A 73 -30.98 41.66 -7.10
N ILE A 74 -29.85 42.35 -6.89
CA ILE A 74 -29.19 42.44 -5.58
C ILE A 74 -30.10 43.13 -4.54
N CYS A 75 -30.74 44.25 -4.91
CA CYS A 75 -31.63 44.96 -4.01
C CYS A 75 -32.83 44.08 -3.60
N TYR A 76 -33.47 43.43 -4.55
CA TYR A 76 -34.60 42.53 -4.25
C TYR A 76 -34.18 41.38 -3.34
N THR A 77 -32.98 40.78 -3.57
CA THR A 77 -32.43 39.73 -2.68
C THR A 77 -32.22 40.24 -1.27
N ARG A 78 -31.62 41.44 -1.09
CA ARG A 78 -31.39 42.04 0.23
C ARG A 78 -32.69 42.40 0.96
N LEU A 79 -33.75 42.73 0.22
CA LEU A 79 -35.07 43.06 0.75
C LEU A 79 -35.95 41.85 1.02
N GLY A 80 -35.44 40.62 0.80
CA GLY A 80 -36.22 39.39 0.96
C GLY A 80 -37.30 39.19 -0.11
N ARG A 81 -37.28 39.98 -1.18
CA ARG A 81 -38.24 39.93 -2.29
C ARG A 81 -37.80 38.90 -3.34
N SER A 82 -37.64 37.64 -2.91
CA SER A 82 -37.00 36.59 -3.68
C SER A 82 -37.65 36.31 -5.05
N ARG A 83 -38.99 36.40 -5.16
CA ARG A 83 -39.66 36.17 -6.45
C ARG A 83 -39.34 37.27 -7.47
N ASP A 84 -39.27 38.55 -7.01
CA ASP A 84 -38.89 39.67 -7.87
C ASP A 84 -37.41 39.57 -8.29
N ALA A 85 -36.53 39.17 -7.36
CA ALA A 85 -35.12 38.92 -7.66
C ALA A 85 -34.95 37.86 -8.73
N ILE A 86 -35.61 36.71 -8.57
CA ILE A 86 -35.55 35.59 -9.52
C ILE A 86 -36.02 36.03 -10.92
N ARG A 87 -37.15 36.78 -10.99
CA ARG A 87 -37.69 37.27 -12.26
C ARG A 87 -36.69 38.18 -12.97
N ILE A 88 -36.17 39.19 -12.31
CA ILE A 88 -35.27 40.18 -12.93
C ILE A 88 -33.90 39.57 -13.30
N LEU A 89 -33.38 38.67 -12.48
CA LEU A 89 -32.11 37.96 -12.76
C LEU A 89 -32.22 37.01 -13.94
N ASN A 90 -33.38 36.34 -14.11
CA ASN A 90 -33.60 35.45 -15.27
C ASN A 90 -33.69 36.22 -16.60
N GLU A 91 -34.20 37.47 -16.59
CA GLU A 91 -34.24 38.32 -17.78
C GLU A 91 -32.83 38.62 -18.33
N LEU A 92 -31.78 38.57 -17.49
CA LEU A 92 -30.41 38.86 -17.89
C LEU A 92 -29.78 37.72 -18.75
N PHE A 93 -30.30 36.50 -18.74
CA PHE A 93 -29.77 35.40 -19.56
C PHE A 93 -29.97 35.59 -21.08
N THR A 94 -30.80 36.55 -21.47
CA THR A 94 -30.97 36.91 -22.89
C THR A 94 -29.88 37.85 -23.41
N THR A 95 -28.96 38.28 -22.53
CA THR A 95 -27.88 39.22 -22.83
C THR A 95 -26.53 38.54 -22.74
N PHE A 96 -25.50 39.08 -23.43
CA PHE A 96 -24.14 38.63 -23.29
C PHE A 96 -23.59 39.01 -21.91
N LEU A 97 -23.21 38.00 -21.12
CA LEU A 97 -22.69 38.14 -19.77
C LEU A 97 -21.24 37.66 -19.68
N SER A 98 -20.42 38.41 -18.92
CA SER A 98 -19.08 37.90 -18.57
C SER A 98 -19.17 36.66 -17.67
N PRO A 99 -18.17 35.74 -17.70
CA PRO A 99 -18.14 34.57 -16.81
C PRO A 99 -18.29 34.96 -15.33
N SER A 100 -17.64 36.02 -14.88
CA SER A 100 -17.74 36.47 -13.50
C SER A 100 -19.17 36.94 -13.15
N ARG A 101 -19.85 37.66 -14.07
CA ARG A 101 -21.23 38.07 -13.89
C ARG A 101 -22.21 36.91 -13.83
N MET A 102 -21.98 35.88 -14.67
CA MET A 102 -22.78 34.67 -14.64
C MET A 102 -22.69 33.96 -13.28
N VAL A 103 -21.48 33.84 -12.71
CA VAL A 103 -21.29 33.26 -11.37
C VAL A 103 -22.07 34.03 -10.31
N GLN A 104 -22.03 35.38 -10.34
CA GLN A 104 -22.77 36.23 -9.40
C GLN A 104 -24.29 36.04 -9.53
N ILE A 105 -24.82 35.97 -10.76
CA ILE A 105 -26.24 35.73 -11.00
C ILE A 105 -26.66 34.34 -10.51
N PHE A 106 -25.88 33.30 -10.79
CA PHE A 106 -26.17 31.96 -10.31
C PHE A 106 -26.15 31.88 -8.79
N SER A 107 -25.19 32.57 -8.15
CA SER A 107 -25.12 32.65 -6.69
C SER A 107 -26.39 33.33 -6.11
N LEU A 108 -26.82 34.47 -6.67
CA LEU A 108 -28.02 35.15 -6.23
C LEU A 108 -29.29 34.37 -6.47
N LEU A 109 -29.42 33.69 -7.62
CA LEU A 109 -30.57 32.81 -7.88
C LEU A 109 -30.62 31.69 -6.84
N GLY A 110 -29.50 31.03 -6.57
CA GLY A 110 -29.43 30.01 -5.53
C GLY A 110 -29.84 30.54 -4.15
N ASP A 111 -29.36 31.73 -3.75
CA ASP A 111 -29.72 32.36 -2.47
C ASP A 111 -31.25 32.61 -2.38
N ASN A 112 -31.87 33.11 -3.44
CA ASN A 112 -33.30 33.40 -3.47
C ASN A 112 -34.17 32.14 -3.47
N TYR A 113 -33.75 31.07 -4.16
CA TYR A 113 -34.45 29.79 -4.09
C TYR A 113 -34.29 29.12 -2.72
N LEU A 114 -33.14 29.30 -2.05
CA LEU A 114 -32.93 28.78 -0.70
C LEU A 114 -33.85 29.51 0.31
N GLU A 115 -34.01 30.84 0.18
CA GLU A 115 -34.94 31.63 0.98
C GLU A 115 -36.40 31.17 0.78
N LEU A 116 -36.77 30.81 -0.43
CA LEU A 116 -38.07 30.19 -0.75
C LEU A 116 -38.20 28.73 -0.29
N LYS A 117 -37.20 28.19 0.40
CA LYS A 117 -37.10 26.79 0.87
C LYS A 117 -37.06 25.74 -0.26
N ASP A 118 -36.78 26.17 -1.48
CA ASP A 118 -36.54 25.31 -2.64
C ASP A 118 -35.04 24.99 -2.74
N ARG A 119 -34.59 24.07 -1.88
CA ARG A 119 -33.18 23.67 -1.77
C ARG A 119 -32.66 23.00 -3.04
N LEU A 120 -33.45 22.16 -3.68
CA LEU A 120 -33.01 21.46 -4.89
C LEU A 120 -32.70 22.44 -6.01
N THR A 121 -33.59 23.41 -6.26
CA THR A 121 -33.34 24.45 -7.27
C THR A 121 -32.19 25.36 -6.87
N ALA A 122 -32.02 25.66 -5.58
CA ALA A 122 -30.87 26.43 -5.09
C ALA A 122 -29.54 25.70 -5.41
N LEU A 123 -29.44 24.40 -5.12
CA LEU A 123 -28.26 23.58 -5.43
C LEU A 123 -27.99 23.49 -6.94
N HIS A 124 -29.05 23.47 -7.76
CA HIS A 124 -28.91 23.54 -9.22
C HIS A 124 -28.19 24.82 -9.67
N TRP A 125 -28.62 25.98 -9.17
CA TRP A 125 -28.03 27.26 -9.55
C TRP A 125 -26.59 27.41 -9.03
N TYR A 126 -26.32 27.05 -7.80
CA TYR A 126 -24.94 27.03 -7.27
C TYR A 126 -24.05 26.08 -8.10
N GLY A 127 -24.57 24.91 -8.46
CA GLY A 127 -23.86 23.95 -9.29
C GLY A 127 -23.50 24.50 -10.67
N LYS A 128 -24.43 25.22 -11.33
CA LYS A 128 -24.14 25.93 -12.59
C LYS A 128 -23.01 26.95 -12.45
N GLY A 129 -22.98 27.70 -11.34
CA GLY A 129 -21.89 28.65 -11.07
C GLY A 129 -20.54 27.96 -10.92
N LEU A 130 -20.50 26.78 -10.27
CA LEU A 130 -19.29 26.00 -10.09
C LEU A 130 -18.71 25.41 -11.38
N LEU A 131 -19.52 25.30 -12.45
CA LEU A 131 -19.08 24.81 -13.76
C LEU A 131 -18.45 25.89 -14.64
N ILE A 132 -18.47 27.19 -14.23
CA ILE A 132 -17.86 28.29 -14.98
C ILE A 132 -16.34 28.24 -14.82
N PRO A 133 -15.54 27.99 -15.89
CA PRO A 133 -14.09 27.87 -15.80
C PRO A 133 -13.42 29.19 -15.39
N GLY A 134 -12.30 29.08 -14.67
CA GLY A 134 -11.43 30.22 -14.34
C GLY A 134 -12.00 31.21 -13.31
N GLN A 135 -13.10 30.87 -12.62
CA GLN A 135 -13.68 31.70 -11.58
C GLN A 135 -13.40 31.17 -10.17
N PRO A 136 -13.26 32.04 -9.15
CA PRO A 136 -13.12 31.61 -7.76
C PRO A 136 -14.40 30.93 -7.27
N ASN A 137 -14.27 29.69 -6.81
CA ASN A 137 -15.42 28.82 -6.50
C ASN A 137 -15.65 28.59 -5.00
N GLU A 138 -14.80 29.14 -4.13
CA GLU A 138 -14.82 28.84 -2.69
C GLU A 138 -16.14 29.27 -2.01
N GLU A 139 -16.65 30.46 -2.34
CA GLU A 139 -17.91 30.94 -1.77
C GLU A 139 -19.10 30.07 -2.20
N LEU A 140 -19.18 29.71 -3.48
CA LEU A 140 -20.23 28.82 -3.98
C LEU A 140 -20.16 27.43 -3.33
N ARG A 141 -18.96 26.87 -3.17
CA ARG A 141 -18.77 25.60 -2.44
C ARG A 141 -19.27 25.69 -1.01
N LYS A 142 -18.98 26.80 -0.32
CA LYS A 142 -19.48 27.07 1.03
C LYS A 142 -21.02 27.15 1.05
N LYS A 143 -21.63 27.81 0.07
CA LYS A 143 -23.10 27.88 -0.06
C LYS A 143 -23.74 26.53 -0.29
N VAL A 144 -23.13 25.69 -1.14
CA VAL A 144 -23.59 24.30 -1.34
C VAL A 144 -23.52 23.50 -0.03
N LYS A 145 -22.40 23.57 0.69
CA LYS A 145 -22.26 22.90 1.99
C LYS A 145 -23.32 23.38 3.00
N THR A 146 -23.47 24.69 3.16
CA THR A 146 -24.46 25.27 4.07
C THR A 146 -25.88 24.86 3.72
N ALA A 147 -26.23 24.85 2.43
CA ALA A 147 -27.55 24.42 1.98
C ALA A 147 -27.81 22.94 2.27
N MET A 148 -26.76 22.10 2.26
CA MET A 148 -26.88 20.67 2.56
C MET A 148 -26.78 20.34 4.05
N ASP A 149 -26.05 21.13 4.85
CA ASP A 149 -25.85 20.84 6.28
C ASP A 149 -27.10 21.15 7.12
N ALA A 150 -28.01 21.96 6.59
CA ALA A 150 -29.27 22.26 7.24
C ALA A 150 -30.30 21.13 7.09
N SER A 151 -30.28 20.14 8.00
CA SER A 151 -31.33 19.14 8.20
C SER A 151 -31.66 18.23 6.99
N ASN A 152 -30.68 17.53 6.45
CA ASN A 152 -30.96 16.55 5.39
C ASN A 152 -31.25 15.18 5.99
N THR A 153 -32.36 14.58 5.59
CA THR A 153 -32.61 13.17 5.82
C THR A 153 -31.74 12.32 4.87
N GLU A 154 -31.54 11.07 5.20
CA GLU A 154 -30.81 10.13 4.34
C GLU A 154 -31.45 10.01 2.95
N GLU A 155 -32.79 10.04 2.89
CA GLU A 155 -33.58 9.96 1.64
C GLU A 155 -33.38 11.19 0.77
N GLU A 156 -33.36 12.39 1.36
CA GLU A 156 -33.09 13.64 0.65
C GLU A 156 -31.66 13.65 0.07
N LEU A 157 -30.68 13.22 0.85
CA LEU A 157 -29.30 13.11 0.38
C LEU A 157 -29.13 12.10 -0.76
N LYS A 158 -29.84 10.97 -0.73
CA LYS A 158 -29.85 10.00 -1.83
C LYS A 158 -30.47 10.60 -3.09
N SER A 159 -31.54 11.38 -2.94
CA SER A 159 -32.15 12.10 -4.06
C SER A 159 -31.20 13.13 -4.66
N ILE A 160 -30.51 13.91 -3.84
CA ILE A 160 -29.50 14.91 -4.28
C ILE A 160 -28.33 14.19 -4.97
N GLU A 161 -27.79 13.11 -4.38
CA GLU A 161 -26.71 12.32 -5.00
C GLU A 161 -27.10 11.83 -6.39
N SER A 162 -28.30 11.30 -6.54
CA SER A 162 -28.80 10.79 -7.80
C SER A 162 -29.02 11.88 -8.84
N LEU A 163 -29.69 12.97 -8.47
CA LEU A 163 -30.04 14.08 -9.38
C LEU A 163 -28.81 14.89 -9.82
N TYR A 164 -27.82 15.03 -8.94
CA TYR A 164 -26.62 15.84 -9.17
C TYR A 164 -25.33 15.02 -9.27
N ARG A 165 -25.43 13.77 -9.70
CA ARG A 165 -24.27 12.90 -9.94
C ARG A 165 -23.27 13.56 -10.88
N GLY A 166 -21.99 13.46 -10.57
CA GLY A 166 -20.89 14.09 -11.30
C GLY A 166 -20.71 15.59 -11.02
N THR A 167 -21.57 16.21 -10.21
CA THR A 167 -21.40 17.60 -9.78
C THR A 167 -20.82 17.68 -8.35
N TYR A 168 -20.32 18.86 -7.96
CA TYR A 168 -19.84 19.11 -6.61
C TYR A 168 -20.90 18.78 -5.54
N ALA A 169 -22.17 19.13 -5.79
CA ALA A 169 -23.28 18.86 -4.87
C ALA A 169 -23.55 17.35 -4.70
N GLY A 170 -23.53 16.58 -5.78
CA GLY A 170 -23.72 15.14 -5.72
C GLY A 170 -22.61 14.43 -4.95
N GLY A 171 -21.35 14.85 -5.16
CA GLY A 171 -20.23 14.32 -4.40
C GLY A 171 -20.27 14.66 -2.91
N TYR A 172 -20.65 15.90 -2.57
CA TYR A 172 -20.80 16.27 -1.16
C TYR A 172 -21.97 15.54 -0.47
N ALA A 173 -23.08 15.31 -1.19
CA ALA A 173 -24.17 14.47 -0.68
C ALA A 173 -23.71 13.04 -0.40
N LYS A 174 -22.89 12.46 -1.27
CA LYS A 174 -22.28 11.13 -1.09
C LYS A 174 -21.38 11.08 0.14
N LEU A 175 -20.57 12.12 0.41
CA LEU A 175 -19.80 12.24 1.66
C LEU A 175 -20.71 12.25 2.90
N ARG A 176 -21.79 13.00 2.87
CA ARG A 176 -22.76 13.07 3.98
C ARG A 176 -23.42 11.73 4.24
N LEU A 177 -23.77 10.98 3.17
CA LEU A 177 -24.28 9.61 3.28
C LEU A 177 -23.27 8.67 3.92
N ALA A 178 -21.99 8.78 3.56
CA ALA A 178 -20.93 8.00 4.20
C ALA A 178 -20.77 8.33 5.70
N GLN A 179 -20.87 9.61 6.08
CA GLN A 179 -20.83 10.04 7.48
C GLN A 179 -22.02 9.51 8.29
N ILE A 180 -23.22 9.49 7.70
CA ILE A 180 -24.42 8.92 8.33
C ILE A 180 -24.24 7.42 8.53
N ALA A 181 -23.85 6.69 7.48
CA ALA A 181 -23.60 5.25 7.56
C ALA A 181 -22.56 4.90 8.64
N LYS A 182 -21.48 5.68 8.74
CA LYS A 182 -20.45 5.50 9.77
C LYS A 182 -21.01 5.69 11.18
N ARG A 183 -21.83 6.74 11.40
CA ARG A 183 -22.48 7.00 12.70
C ARG A 183 -23.47 5.90 13.10
N GLN A 184 -24.09 5.24 12.13
CA GLN A 184 -25.00 4.10 12.33
C GLN A 184 -24.24 2.78 12.54
N GLY A 185 -22.89 2.78 12.50
CA GLY A 185 -22.06 1.57 12.61
C GLY A 185 -22.03 0.72 11.33
N ASN A 186 -22.56 1.23 10.22
CA ASN A 186 -22.61 0.50 8.97
C ASN A 186 -21.35 0.80 8.12
N ASP A 187 -20.20 0.26 8.58
CA ASP A 187 -18.89 0.47 7.96
C ASP A 187 -18.81 0.02 6.51
N LEU A 188 -19.55 -1.02 6.13
CA LEU A 188 -19.56 -1.53 4.76
C LEU A 188 -20.21 -0.52 3.79
N VAL A 189 -21.33 0.09 4.19
CA VAL A 189 -22.02 1.11 3.41
C VAL A 189 -21.19 2.40 3.35
N ALA A 190 -20.59 2.81 4.48
CA ALA A 190 -19.68 3.95 4.52
C ALA A 190 -18.51 3.76 3.55
N LYS A 191 -17.84 2.59 3.58
CA LYS A 191 -16.78 2.24 2.63
C LYS A 191 -17.24 2.38 1.18
N ARG A 192 -18.40 1.84 0.82
CA ARG A 192 -18.90 1.91 -0.56
C ARG A 192 -19.00 3.35 -1.05
N TYR A 193 -19.66 4.23 -0.28
CA TYR A 193 -19.77 5.64 -0.63
C TYR A 193 -18.42 6.34 -0.74
N LEU A 194 -17.47 6.06 0.16
CA LEU A 194 -16.15 6.66 0.17
C LEU A 194 -15.28 6.21 -1.02
N THR A 195 -15.36 4.93 -1.39
CA THR A 195 -14.65 4.40 -2.57
C THR A 195 -15.18 4.99 -3.88
N GLU A 196 -16.52 5.15 -4.00
CA GLU A 196 -17.13 5.80 -5.14
C GLU A 196 -16.75 7.28 -5.22
N LEU A 197 -16.69 7.98 -4.09
CA LEU A 197 -16.23 9.37 -3.99
C LEU A 197 -14.82 9.53 -4.55
N GLU A 198 -13.91 8.68 -4.12
CA GLU A 198 -12.53 8.75 -4.59
C GLU A 198 -12.43 8.50 -6.09
N LYS A 199 -13.20 7.59 -6.63
CA LYS A 199 -13.19 7.28 -8.06
C LYS A 199 -13.76 8.42 -8.91
N GLU A 200 -14.84 9.07 -8.45
CA GLU A 200 -15.65 9.98 -9.27
C GLU A 200 -15.35 11.47 -9.01
N TYR A 201 -14.81 11.84 -7.84
CA TYR A 201 -14.73 13.25 -7.37
C TYR A 201 -13.33 13.69 -6.93
N GLN A 202 -12.29 13.17 -7.58
CA GLN A 202 -10.91 13.56 -7.29
C GLN A 202 -10.69 15.06 -7.41
N GLY A 203 -9.85 15.62 -6.54
CA GLY A 203 -9.48 17.04 -6.56
C GLY A 203 -10.50 17.99 -5.91
N THR A 204 -11.56 17.49 -5.28
CA THR A 204 -12.48 18.32 -4.49
C THR A 204 -11.95 18.52 -3.07
N ASP A 205 -12.28 19.66 -2.47
CA ASP A 205 -11.82 20.04 -1.12
C ASP A 205 -12.34 19.11 -0.01
N TYR A 206 -13.49 18.47 -0.20
CA TYR A 206 -14.06 17.53 0.76
C TYR A 206 -13.41 16.13 0.70
N MET A 207 -12.52 15.87 -0.27
CA MET A 207 -11.78 14.59 -0.32
C MET A 207 -10.84 14.39 0.87
N ILE A 208 -10.38 15.46 1.51
CA ILE A 208 -9.62 15.36 2.76
C ILE A 208 -10.48 14.68 3.83
N GLN A 209 -11.70 15.18 4.05
CA GLN A 209 -12.63 14.60 5.01
C GLN A 209 -13.04 13.17 4.63
N ALA A 210 -13.21 12.88 3.34
CA ALA A 210 -13.52 11.54 2.88
C ALA A 210 -12.39 10.54 3.19
N LYS A 211 -11.13 10.92 3.00
CA LYS A 211 -9.95 10.12 3.33
C LYS A 211 -9.80 9.92 4.84
N GLU A 212 -9.99 10.97 5.64
CA GLU A 212 -10.00 10.88 7.10
C GLU A 212 -11.08 9.92 7.59
N LEU A 213 -12.29 10.03 7.05
CA LEU A 213 -13.40 9.13 7.41
C LEU A 213 -13.10 7.68 7.00
N LEU A 214 -12.56 7.47 5.79
CA LEU A 214 -12.16 6.13 5.34
C LEU A 214 -11.07 5.54 6.24
N ALA A 215 -10.16 6.36 6.77
CA ALA A 215 -9.15 5.90 7.72
C ALA A 215 -9.73 5.36 9.03
N THR A 216 -10.97 5.73 9.38
CA THR A 216 -11.69 5.17 10.56
C THR A 216 -12.42 3.86 10.28
N VAL A 217 -12.56 3.44 9.03
CA VAL A 217 -13.13 2.13 8.66
C VAL A 217 -12.09 1.05 8.92
N PRO A 218 -12.43 -0.10 9.54
CA PRO A 218 -11.48 -1.20 9.77
C PRO A 218 -10.72 -1.61 8.51
N LEU A 219 -9.44 -1.96 8.65
CA LEU A 219 -8.57 -2.25 7.51
C LEU A 219 -9.12 -3.41 6.65
N SER A 220 -9.63 -4.45 7.30
CA SER A 220 -10.31 -5.58 6.67
C SER A 220 -11.51 -5.19 5.80
N MET A 221 -12.16 -4.09 6.13
CA MET A 221 -13.30 -3.55 5.37
C MET A 221 -12.89 -2.54 4.29
N ARG A 222 -11.67 -1.98 4.35
CA ARG A 222 -11.18 -1.01 3.35
C ARG A 222 -10.60 -1.65 2.10
N SER A 223 -10.02 -2.83 2.23
CA SER A 223 -9.40 -3.58 1.12
C SER A 223 -10.41 -4.44 0.36
N LYS A 224 -10.06 -4.79 -0.87
CA LYS A 224 -10.85 -5.75 -1.67
C LYS A 224 -10.74 -7.17 -1.12
N TYR A 225 -9.53 -7.53 -0.62
CA TYR A 225 -9.23 -8.84 -0.08
C TYR A 225 -8.64 -8.70 1.32
N THR A 226 -8.96 -9.66 2.19
CA THR A 226 -8.25 -9.86 3.46
C THR A 226 -7.41 -11.11 3.36
N VAL A 227 -6.12 -11.02 3.70
CA VAL A 227 -5.20 -12.15 3.80
C VAL A 227 -4.87 -12.35 5.27
N GLY A 228 -5.11 -13.56 5.76
CA GLY A 228 -4.72 -13.96 7.11
C GLY A 228 -3.21 -14.14 7.22
N VAL A 229 -2.65 -13.87 8.39
CA VAL A 229 -1.23 -14.13 8.69
C VAL A 229 -1.14 -14.83 10.04
N ILE A 230 -0.49 -16.00 10.08
CA ILE A 230 -0.29 -16.79 11.31
C ILE A 230 1.20 -16.95 11.53
N LEU A 231 1.75 -16.30 12.56
CA LEU A 231 3.18 -16.31 12.88
C LEU A 231 3.39 -16.37 14.39
N PRO A 232 4.54 -16.90 14.88
CA PRO A 232 4.89 -16.85 16.30
C PRO A 232 5.36 -15.43 16.65
N LEU A 233 4.45 -14.59 17.17
CA LEU A 233 4.73 -13.19 17.50
C LEU A 233 4.97 -12.98 19.01
N SER A 234 4.99 -14.08 19.77
CA SER A 234 5.37 -14.11 21.19
C SER A 234 6.29 -15.30 21.50
N GLY A 235 6.86 -15.34 22.72
CA GLY A 235 7.75 -16.40 23.17
C GLY A 235 9.12 -16.39 22.48
N VAL A 236 9.83 -17.53 22.57
CA VAL A 236 11.22 -17.67 22.08
C VAL A 236 11.37 -17.53 20.56
N HIS A 237 10.32 -17.81 19.81
CA HIS A 237 10.33 -17.75 18.34
C HIS A 237 9.87 -16.40 17.77
N ARG A 238 9.53 -15.43 18.63
CA ARG A 238 9.08 -14.09 18.24
C ARG A 238 10.01 -13.40 17.21
N PRO A 239 11.34 -13.42 17.36
CA PRO A 239 12.22 -12.76 16.39
C PRO A 239 12.06 -13.28 14.96
N PHE A 240 11.81 -14.58 14.79
CA PHE A 240 11.55 -15.17 13.45
C PHE A 240 10.17 -14.78 12.91
N GLY A 241 9.14 -14.78 13.76
CA GLY A 241 7.81 -14.33 13.38
C GLY A 241 7.78 -12.87 12.94
N GLU A 242 8.44 -11.97 13.68
CA GLU A 242 8.57 -10.55 13.32
C GLU A 242 9.30 -10.35 12.00
N ARG A 243 10.37 -11.10 11.75
CA ARG A 243 11.13 -11.05 10.49
C ARG A 243 10.26 -11.50 9.30
N ALA A 244 9.53 -12.61 9.43
CA ALA A 244 8.60 -13.07 8.41
C ALA A 244 7.49 -12.03 8.15
N LEU A 245 6.95 -11.41 9.20
CA LEU A 245 5.94 -10.36 9.07
C LEU A 245 6.47 -9.13 8.31
N GLN A 246 7.71 -8.71 8.58
CA GLN A 246 8.37 -7.61 7.86
C GLN A 246 8.50 -7.91 6.36
N GLY A 247 8.83 -9.13 5.98
CA GLY A 247 8.84 -9.56 4.57
C GLY A 247 7.47 -9.47 3.93
N ILE A 248 6.43 -9.99 4.59
CA ILE A 248 5.04 -9.92 4.12
C ILE A 248 4.58 -8.47 3.94
N GLN A 249 4.81 -7.62 4.95
CA GLN A 249 4.44 -6.20 4.91
C GLN A 249 5.18 -5.43 3.81
N SER A 250 6.44 -5.79 3.52
CA SER A 250 7.20 -5.18 2.42
C SER A 250 6.60 -5.47 1.05
N ALA A 251 5.99 -6.66 0.87
CA ALA A 251 5.29 -7.03 -0.37
C ALA A 251 3.92 -6.37 -0.49
N ILE A 252 3.19 -6.27 0.64
CA ILE A 252 1.83 -5.74 0.72
C ILE A 252 1.92 -4.35 1.34
N ARG A 253 2.59 -3.42 0.66
CA ARG A 253 2.62 -2.02 1.12
C ARG A 253 1.24 -1.42 1.08
N GLU A 254 0.86 -0.79 2.17
CA GLU A 254 -0.34 0.01 2.24
C GLU A 254 -0.17 1.23 1.33
N THR A 255 -1.00 1.28 0.29
CA THR A 255 -1.30 2.51 -0.43
C THR A 255 -2.51 3.15 0.25
N ASP A 256 -2.90 4.34 -0.14
CA ASP A 256 -4.14 4.99 0.36
C ASP A 256 -5.38 4.08 0.20
N TYR A 257 -5.32 3.10 -0.73
CA TYR A 257 -6.34 2.06 -0.98
C TYR A 257 -5.66 0.71 -1.17
N PRO A 258 -5.34 0.01 -0.08
CA PRO A 258 -4.73 -1.30 -0.19
C PRO A 258 -5.69 -2.29 -0.86
N LEU A 259 -5.20 -2.96 -1.91
CA LEU A 259 -5.93 -4.07 -2.52
C LEU A 259 -6.15 -5.19 -1.49
N ILE A 260 -5.16 -5.39 -0.61
CA ILE A 260 -5.10 -6.45 0.39
C ILE A 260 -4.91 -5.82 1.76
N SER A 261 -5.72 -6.23 2.73
CA SER A 261 -5.47 -6.03 4.16
C SER A 261 -4.92 -7.30 4.78
N LEU A 262 -4.14 -7.15 5.85
CA LEU A 262 -3.59 -8.26 6.64
C LEU A 262 -4.35 -8.39 7.96
N ALA A 263 -4.90 -9.58 8.22
CA ALA A 263 -5.44 -9.98 9.51
C ALA A 263 -4.44 -10.89 10.22
N VAL A 264 -3.71 -10.35 11.20
CA VAL A 264 -2.58 -11.05 11.84
C VAL A 264 -3.04 -11.77 13.12
N ARG A 265 -2.57 -12.99 13.31
CA ARG A 265 -2.76 -13.81 14.51
C ARG A 265 -1.42 -14.36 15.01
N ASP A 266 -1.26 -14.40 16.31
CA ASP A 266 -0.10 -14.99 16.98
C ASP A 266 -0.33 -16.48 17.20
N SER A 267 0.50 -17.36 16.59
CA SER A 267 0.47 -18.80 16.81
C SER A 267 1.06 -19.22 18.17
N LYS A 268 1.80 -18.33 18.83
CA LYS A 268 2.55 -18.59 20.07
C LYS A 268 3.50 -19.81 19.98
N GLY A 269 3.72 -20.33 18.77
CA GLY A 269 4.46 -21.59 18.55
C GLY A 269 3.72 -22.81 19.11
N SER A 270 2.40 -22.83 19.02
CA SER A 270 1.53 -23.89 19.57
C SER A 270 0.53 -24.37 18.52
N PRO A 271 0.48 -25.70 18.25
CA PRO A 271 -0.44 -26.27 17.25
C PRO A 271 -1.90 -25.91 17.46
N GLY A 272 -2.39 -25.90 18.71
CA GLY A 272 -3.76 -25.55 19.02
C GLY A 272 -4.08 -24.08 18.76
N GLU A 273 -3.15 -23.18 19.02
CA GLU A 273 -3.32 -21.75 18.70
C GLU A 273 -3.28 -21.51 17.19
N ALA A 274 -2.45 -22.22 16.45
CA ALA A 274 -2.40 -22.13 15.00
C ALA A 274 -3.69 -22.63 14.34
N GLU A 275 -4.26 -23.75 14.79
CA GLU A 275 -5.56 -24.26 14.33
C GLU A 275 -6.69 -23.27 14.58
N LYS A 276 -6.78 -22.75 15.81
CA LYS A 276 -7.76 -21.74 16.21
C LYS A 276 -7.63 -20.46 15.40
N ALA A 277 -6.39 -20.03 15.10
CA ALA A 277 -6.14 -18.85 14.28
C ALA A 277 -6.67 -19.03 12.85
N VAL A 278 -6.53 -20.21 12.24
CA VAL A 278 -7.14 -20.51 10.93
C VAL A 278 -8.65 -20.35 10.97
N GLU A 279 -9.31 -20.92 11.97
CA GLU A 279 -10.78 -20.84 12.13
C GLU A 279 -11.24 -19.39 12.33
N GLU A 280 -10.60 -18.63 13.22
CA GLU A 280 -10.95 -17.23 13.45
C GLU A 280 -10.75 -16.35 12.22
N LEU A 281 -9.69 -16.57 11.45
CA LEU A 281 -9.42 -15.80 10.24
C LEU A 281 -10.46 -16.06 9.15
N VAL A 282 -10.92 -17.30 9.02
CA VAL A 282 -11.96 -17.63 8.03
C VAL A 282 -13.32 -17.11 8.49
N ASP A 283 -13.73 -17.38 9.74
CA ASP A 283 -15.09 -17.09 10.20
C ASP A 283 -15.33 -15.61 10.49
N LYS A 284 -14.33 -14.91 11.07
CA LYS A 284 -14.49 -13.52 11.51
C LYS A 284 -13.97 -12.50 10.50
N GLU A 285 -12.89 -12.83 9.77
CA GLU A 285 -12.22 -11.90 8.86
C GLU A 285 -12.50 -12.19 7.38
N ASN A 286 -13.16 -13.32 7.07
CA ASN A 286 -13.47 -13.76 5.70
C ASN A 286 -12.25 -13.70 4.78
N VAL A 287 -11.13 -14.29 5.22
CA VAL A 287 -9.86 -14.22 4.49
C VAL A 287 -9.91 -15.00 3.18
N ILE A 288 -9.26 -14.46 2.14
CA ILE A 288 -9.14 -15.13 0.83
C ILE A 288 -8.05 -16.21 0.85
N ALA A 289 -7.05 -16.07 1.70
CA ALA A 289 -5.94 -16.99 1.93
C ALA A 289 -5.26 -16.70 3.27
N ILE A 290 -4.38 -17.60 3.71
CA ILE A 290 -3.58 -17.46 4.93
C ILE A 290 -2.10 -17.66 4.59
N ILE A 291 -1.23 -16.78 5.12
CA ILE A 291 0.23 -16.87 5.04
C ILE A 291 0.77 -17.27 6.41
N GLY A 292 1.57 -18.33 6.47
CA GLY A 292 2.01 -19.03 7.67
C GLY A 292 1.26 -20.36 7.85
N PRO A 293 1.60 -21.15 8.87
CA PRO A 293 2.57 -20.87 9.92
C PRO A 293 4.04 -21.02 9.47
N LEU A 294 4.93 -20.56 10.37
CA LEU A 294 6.39 -20.64 10.18
C LEU A 294 7.00 -21.91 10.80
N LEU A 295 6.55 -22.28 11.99
CA LEU A 295 7.15 -23.37 12.76
C LEU A 295 6.57 -24.72 12.35
N SER A 296 7.42 -25.74 12.23
CA SER A 296 7.02 -27.11 11.83
C SER A 296 5.99 -27.73 12.77
N ILE A 297 6.04 -27.38 14.05
CA ILE A 297 5.09 -27.89 15.04
C ILE A 297 3.65 -27.39 14.81
N ASP A 298 3.49 -26.20 14.22
CA ASP A 298 2.20 -25.55 13.97
C ASP A 298 1.52 -26.04 12.69
N VAL A 299 2.27 -26.68 11.76
CA VAL A 299 1.83 -26.94 10.40
C VAL A 299 0.69 -27.94 10.32
N ASP A 300 0.81 -29.11 10.97
CA ASP A 300 -0.13 -30.23 10.75
C ASP A 300 -1.58 -29.87 11.09
N GLN A 301 -1.80 -29.21 12.22
CA GLN A 301 -3.15 -28.82 12.67
C GLN A 301 -3.69 -27.65 11.86
N ALA A 302 -2.86 -26.65 11.56
CA ALA A 302 -3.25 -25.53 10.70
C ALA A 302 -3.59 -26.01 9.27
N ALA A 303 -2.79 -26.90 8.69
CA ALA A 303 -3.03 -27.48 7.38
C ALA A 303 -4.30 -28.30 7.33
N LYS A 304 -4.55 -29.15 8.35
CA LYS A 304 -5.79 -29.92 8.47
C LYS A 304 -7.01 -29.00 8.50
N LYS A 305 -6.99 -27.95 9.31
CA LYS A 305 -8.08 -26.97 9.42
C LYS A 305 -8.28 -26.19 8.11
N ALA A 306 -7.21 -25.74 7.47
CA ALA A 306 -7.27 -25.01 6.20
C ALA A 306 -7.91 -25.86 5.08
N ARG A 307 -7.59 -27.18 5.01
CA ARG A 307 -8.25 -28.12 4.10
C ARG A 307 -9.74 -28.25 4.36
N GLN A 308 -10.13 -28.40 5.64
CA GLN A 308 -11.54 -28.48 6.04
C GLN A 308 -12.34 -27.25 5.63
N LEU A 309 -11.76 -26.06 5.83
CA LEU A 309 -12.38 -24.78 5.50
C LEU A 309 -12.17 -24.34 4.05
N LYS A 310 -11.42 -25.11 3.25
CA LYS A 310 -11.10 -24.84 1.84
C LYS A 310 -10.50 -23.44 1.63
N VAL A 311 -9.54 -23.07 2.48
CA VAL A 311 -8.80 -21.82 2.38
C VAL A 311 -7.33 -22.09 2.05
N PRO A 312 -6.74 -21.43 1.02
CA PRO A 312 -5.31 -21.56 0.72
C PRO A 312 -4.42 -21.16 1.90
N LEU A 313 -3.48 -22.04 2.25
CA LEU A 313 -2.52 -21.86 3.34
C LEU A 313 -1.10 -21.92 2.78
N LEU A 314 -0.36 -20.82 2.83
CA LEU A 314 1.02 -20.71 2.38
C LEU A 314 1.98 -20.81 3.56
N ILE A 315 2.61 -21.99 3.76
CA ILE A 315 3.52 -22.26 4.88
C ILE A 315 4.98 -21.92 4.56
N PHE A 316 5.77 -21.58 5.59
CA PHE A 316 7.22 -21.35 5.49
C PHE A 316 8.06 -22.43 6.19
N SER A 317 7.43 -23.44 6.73
CA SER A 317 8.12 -24.55 7.39
C SER A 317 8.91 -25.38 6.40
N GLN A 318 10.07 -25.89 6.82
CA GLN A 318 10.89 -26.85 6.05
C GLN A 318 10.39 -28.30 6.19
N LYS A 319 9.41 -28.56 7.07
CA LYS A 319 8.79 -29.87 7.19
C LYS A 319 8.07 -30.19 5.89
N GLU A 320 8.40 -31.32 5.29
CA GLU A 320 7.71 -31.83 4.11
C GLU A 320 6.38 -32.48 4.53
N PRO A 321 5.23 -31.79 4.38
CA PRO A 321 3.95 -32.43 4.59
C PRO A 321 3.63 -33.35 3.41
N SER A 322 2.81 -34.37 3.66
CA SER A 322 2.22 -35.15 2.57
C SER A 322 1.18 -34.33 1.85
N PHE A 323 1.48 -33.89 0.65
CA PHE A 323 0.58 -33.10 -0.20
C PHE A 323 -0.15 -33.99 -1.20
N ASN A 324 -1.40 -33.64 -1.50
CA ASN A 324 -2.19 -34.19 -2.59
C ASN A 324 -2.44 -33.10 -3.65
N LYS A 325 -2.66 -33.48 -4.91
CA LYS A 325 -2.88 -32.59 -6.05
C LYS A 325 -4.03 -31.56 -5.88
N GLU A 326 -4.99 -31.85 -5.01
CA GLU A 326 -6.14 -30.98 -4.73
C GLU A 326 -5.99 -30.22 -3.41
N ASP A 327 -4.76 -30.12 -2.88
CA ASP A 327 -4.50 -29.54 -1.57
C ASP A 327 -4.60 -28.02 -1.58
N PHE A 328 -5.07 -27.47 -0.46
CA PHE A 328 -5.09 -26.04 -0.18
C PHE A 328 -3.81 -25.55 0.50
N VAL A 329 -2.80 -26.39 0.65
CA VAL A 329 -1.55 -26.08 1.35
C VAL A 329 -0.42 -25.91 0.34
N PHE A 330 0.26 -24.78 0.43
CA PHE A 330 1.39 -24.40 -0.41
C PHE A 330 2.61 -24.18 0.46
N GLN A 331 3.76 -24.76 0.06
CA GLN A 331 4.99 -24.65 0.84
C GLN A 331 5.99 -23.71 0.15
N ASN A 332 6.26 -22.56 0.75
CA ASN A 332 7.27 -21.61 0.29
C ASN A 332 8.48 -21.60 1.24
N SER A 333 9.16 -22.74 1.34
CA SER A 333 10.39 -22.88 2.09
C SER A 333 11.45 -23.56 1.22
N ILE A 334 12.71 -23.45 1.64
CA ILE A 334 13.81 -24.22 1.03
C ILE A 334 13.86 -25.58 1.71
N THR A 335 13.62 -26.66 0.95
CA THR A 335 13.64 -28.00 1.51
C THR A 335 15.04 -28.58 1.59
N PRO A 336 15.32 -29.50 2.53
CA PRO A 336 16.59 -30.23 2.56
C PRO A 336 16.92 -30.96 1.26
N SER A 337 15.91 -31.57 0.65
CA SER A 337 16.07 -32.33 -0.61
C SER A 337 16.50 -31.40 -1.76
N GLU A 338 15.86 -30.22 -1.94
CA GLU A 338 16.27 -29.23 -2.95
C GLU A 338 17.70 -28.75 -2.75
N GLN A 339 18.08 -28.49 -1.49
CA GLN A 339 19.45 -28.06 -1.15
C GLN A 339 20.48 -29.09 -1.58
N ILE A 340 20.26 -30.33 -1.18
CA ILE A 340 21.22 -31.43 -1.45
C ILE A 340 21.28 -31.73 -2.94
N GLN A 341 20.16 -31.83 -3.64
CA GLN A 341 20.13 -32.07 -5.09
C GLN A 341 20.88 -30.96 -5.86
N THR A 342 20.65 -29.67 -5.48
CA THR A 342 21.33 -28.55 -6.11
C THR A 342 22.83 -28.56 -5.82
N LEU A 343 23.23 -28.73 -4.56
CA LEU A 343 24.63 -28.75 -4.16
C LEU A 343 25.39 -29.92 -4.82
N VAL A 344 24.87 -31.14 -4.68
CA VAL A 344 25.52 -32.34 -5.22
C VAL A 344 25.53 -32.32 -6.75
N GLY A 345 24.45 -31.84 -7.38
CA GLY A 345 24.42 -31.63 -8.81
C GLY A 345 25.55 -30.70 -9.29
N TYR A 346 25.76 -29.57 -8.62
CA TYR A 346 26.82 -28.63 -8.94
C TYR A 346 28.23 -29.22 -8.72
N ILE A 347 28.52 -29.74 -7.51
CA ILE A 347 29.87 -30.21 -7.16
C ILE A 347 30.30 -31.44 -7.99
N THR A 348 29.36 -32.31 -8.37
CA THR A 348 29.68 -33.51 -9.19
C THR A 348 29.77 -33.21 -10.68
N LYS A 349 28.95 -32.26 -11.19
CA LYS A 349 28.90 -31.95 -12.62
C LYS A 349 29.91 -30.87 -13.00
N GLU A 350 29.98 -29.77 -12.25
CA GLU A 350 30.85 -28.61 -12.58
C GLU A 350 32.25 -28.78 -12.00
N LEU A 351 32.38 -29.18 -10.70
CA LEU A 351 33.66 -29.30 -10.02
C LEU A 351 34.28 -30.69 -10.13
N LYS A 352 33.52 -31.67 -10.63
CA LYS A 352 33.98 -33.06 -10.83
C LYS A 352 34.42 -33.79 -9.54
N LEU A 353 33.93 -33.31 -8.36
CA LEU A 353 34.24 -33.95 -7.08
C LEU A 353 33.58 -35.36 -7.00
N ARG A 354 34.27 -36.34 -6.39
CA ARG A 354 33.79 -37.72 -6.31
C ARG A 354 33.88 -38.35 -4.92
N THR A 355 34.79 -37.89 -4.07
CA THR A 355 35.03 -38.49 -2.76
C THR A 355 34.72 -37.43 -1.66
N PHE A 356 33.95 -37.86 -0.67
CA PHE A 356 33.45 -36.96 0.35
C PHE A 356 33.60 -37.51 1.75
N ALA A 357 33.63 -36.60 2.73
CA ALA A 357 33.35 -36.83 4.14
C ALA A 357 32.14 -36.06 4.59
N VAL A 358 31.45 -36.54 5.61
CA VAL A 358 30.34 -35.80 6.24
C VAL A 358 30.64 -35.61 7.71
N PHE A 359 30.79 -34.36 8.15
CA PHE A 359 30.88 -33.95 9.56
C PHE A 359 29.52 -33.42 9.99
N TYR A 360 28.86 -34.05 10.95
CA TYR A 360 27.48 -33.72 11.25
C TYR A 360 27.18 -33.72 12.76
N PRO A 361 26.31 -32.81 13.26
CA PRO A 361 25.88 -32.80 14.65
C PRO A 361 24.99 -34.01 14.93
N ASN A 362 25.06 -34.54 16.16
CA ASN A 362 24.21 -35.63 16.64
C ASN A 362 22.79 -35.11 16.96
N SER A 363 22.09 -34.67 15.92
CA SER A 363 20.74 -34.13 15.97
C SER A 363 19.88 -34.69 14.85
N PRO A 364 18.55 -34.60 14.96
CA PRO A 364 17.65 -35.01 13.86
C PRO A 364 17.97 -34.28 12.55
N TYR A 365 18.34 -33.02 12.59
CA TYR A 365 18.75 -32.20 11.46
C TYR A 365 20.04 -32.75 10.81
N GLY A 366 21.08 -32.93 11.59
CA GLY A 366 22.38 -33.41 11.10
C GLY A 366 22.29 -34.80 10.50
N ILE A 367 21.56 -35.73 11.16
CA ILE A 367 21.34 -37.09 10.70
C ILE A 367 20.58 -37.08 9.36
N TYR A 368 19.50 -36.28 9.26
CA TYR A 368 18.69 -36.20 8.05
C TYR A 368 19.50 -35.71 6.84
N PHE A 369 20.24 -34.60 7.00
CA PHE A 369 21.08 -34.07 5.93
C PHE A 369 22.23 -35.04 5.53
N LYS A 370 22.84 -35.72 6.51
CA LYS A 370 23.86 -36.76 6.25
C LYS A 370 23.30 -37.87 5.35
N ASP A 371 22.09 -38.35 5.63
CA ASP A 371 21.48 -39.41 4.87
C ASP A 371 21.11 -38.97 3.45
N LEU A 372 20.50 -37.79 3.30
CA LEU A 372 20.21 -37.21 2.00
C LEU A 372 21.47 -36.97 1.16
N PHE A 373 22.54 -36.40 1.75
CA PHE A 373 23.79 -36.15 1.05
C PHE A 373 24.43 -37.46 0.57
N ASN A 374 24.49 -38.48 1.42
CA ASN A 374 25.02 -39.80 1.04
C ASN A 374 24.22 -40.44 -0.09
N GLN A 375 22.90 -40.38 -0.02
CA GLN A 375 22.01 -40.90 -1.06
C GLN A 375 22.25 -40.23 -2.42
N GLU A 376 22.21 -38.90 -2.44
CA GLU A 376 22.35 -38.11 -3.68
C GLU A 376 23.75 -38.23 -4.28
N VAL A 377 24.81 -38.19 -3.46
CA VAL A 377 26.20 -38.41 -3.91
C VAL A 377 26.33 -39.80 -4.56
N THR A 378 25.78 -40.85 -3.94
CA THR A 378 25.82 -42.20 -4.48
C THR A 378 25.09 -42.30 -5.81
N GLN A 379 23.91 -41.70 -5.94
CA GLN A 379 23.16 -41.66 -7.21
C GLN A 379 23.94 -40.94 -8.33
N LYS A 380 24.74 -39.94 -8.01
CA LYS A 380 25.60 -39.22 -8.97
C LYS A 380 26.98 -39.86 -9.20
N GLY A 381 27.20 -41.09 -8.69
CA GLY A 381 28.42 -41.85 -8.89
C GLY A 381 29.62 -41.40 -8.04
N GLY A 382 29.37 -40.63 -6.98
CA GLY A 382 30.36 -40.29 -5.95
C GLY A 382 30.35 -41.28 -4.79
N LYS A 383 31.25 -41.08 -3.81
CA LYS A 383 31.39 -41.94 -2.63
C LYS A 383 31.65 -41.13 -1.38
N VAL A 384 30.92 -41.40 -0.30
CA VAL A 384 31.25 -40.89 1.05
C VAL A 384 32.21 -41.86 1.71
N LEU A 385 33.42 -41.40 2.04
CA LEU A 385 34.49 -42.20 2.63
C LEU A 385 34.38 -42.34 4.15
N GLY A 386 33.64 -41.47 4.80
CA GLY A 386 33.37 -41.54 6.23
C GLY A 386 32.39 -40.51 6.75
N PHE A 387 31.81 -40.88 7.87
CA PHE A 387 30.84 -40.05 8.61
C PHE A 387 31.45 -39.76 9.99
N VAL A 388 31.49 -38.49 10.35
CA VAL A 388 32.06 -38.02 11.60
C VAL A 388 30.96 -37.27 12.37
N VAL A 389 30.54 -37.85 13.50
CA VAL A 389 29.51 -37.31 14.36
C VAL A 389 30.15 -36.52 15.49
N TYR A 390 29.56 -35.38 15.86
CA TYR A 390 29.93 -34.57 17.03
C TYR A 390 28.65 -34.14 17.82
N GLN A 391 28.84 -33.69 19.08
CA GLN A 391 27.70 -33.26 19.91
C GLN A 391 27.28 -31.83 19.58
N GLU A 392 25.99 -31.52 19.77
CA GLU A 392 25.44 -30.22 19.42
C GLU A 392 26.03 -29.03 20.22
N ASP A 393 26.52 -29.27 21.43
CA ASP A 393 27.14 -28.27 22.30
C ASP A 393 28.68 -28.24 22.20
N GLN A 394 29.28 -29.12 21.35
CA GLN A 394 30.73 -29.24 21.19
C GLN A 394 31.34 -28.01 20.51
N THR A 395 32.51 -27.56 21.02
CA THR A 395 33.28 -26.43 20.50
C THR A 395 34.71 -26.78 20.10
N ASP A 396 35.25 -27.90 20.58
CA ASP A 396 36.55 -28.47 20.19
C ASP A 396 36.35 -29.75 19.35
N PHE A 397 36.70 -29.68 18.07
CA PHE A 397 36.55 -30.75 17.07
C PHE A 397 37.90 -31.41 16.74
N SER A 398 38.92 -31.17 17.53
CA SER A 398 40.28 -31.64 17.24
C SER A 398 40.42 -33.16 17.23
N GLN A 399 39.63 -33.92 18.01
CA GLN A 399 39.67 -35.37 18.03
C GLN A 399 39.05 -35.96 16.72
N GLU A 400 37.89 -35.42 16.32
CA GLU A 400 37.16 -35.82 15.13
C GLU A 400 37.98 -35.52 13.87
N ILE A 401 38.60 -34.35 13.79
CA ILE A 401 39.42 -33.92 12.66
C ILE A 401 40.69 -34.81 12.58
N LYS A 402 41.41 -34.96 13.67
CA LYS A 402 42.62 -35.80 13.70
C LYS A 402 42.30 -37.27 13.39
N GLY A 403 41.23 -37.80 13.96
CA GLY A 403 40.80 -39.18 13.76
C GLY A 403 40.46 -39.48 12.31
N PHE A 404 39.65 -38.62 11.67
CA PHE A 404 39.26 -38.86 10.27
C PHE A 404 40.39 -38.65 9.28
N PHE A 405 41.09 -37.49 9.36
CA PHE A 405 42.18 -37.18 8.42
C PHE A 405 43.53 -37.85 8.76
N LYS A 406 43.57 -38.68 9.81
CA LYS A 406 44.79 -39.38 10.28
C LYS A 406 45.98 -38.43 10.42
N ILE A 407 45.77 -37.29 11.10
CA ILE A 407 46.76 -36.23 11.18
C ILE A 407 47.97 -36.63 11.99
N LYS A 408 49.16 -36.45 11.41
CA LYS A 408 50.44 -36.61 12.09
C LYS A 408 51.08 -35.27 12.32
N ALA A 409 51.61 -35.07 13.54
CA ALA A 409 52.49 -33.93 13.85
C ALA A 409 53.88 -34.19 13.24
N ILE A 410 54.38 -33.25 12.44
CA ILE A 410 55.74 -33.33 11.89
C ILE A 410 56.64 -32.56 12.83
N GLN A 411 57.53 -33.30 13.52
CA GLN A 411 58.58 -32.65 14.30
C GLN A 411 59.69 -32.16 13.35
N LYS A 412 59.89 -30.84 13.22
CA LYS A 412 61.07 -30.29 12.54
C LYS A 412 62.30 -30.38 13.48
N PRO A 413 63.43 -30.95 13.00
CA PRO A 413 64.68 -30.86 13.74
C PRO A 413 65.17 -29.39 13.76
N ASP A 414 65.27 -28.88 14.96
CA ASP A 414 66.11 -27.76 15.44
C ASP A 414 66.21 -26.49 14.58
N THR A 415 65.31 -25.55 14.84
CA THR A 415 65.59 -24.12 14.59
C THR A 415 65.05 -23.29 15.76
N LYS A 416 65.85 -22.28 16.24
CA LYS A 416 65.59 -21.40 17.37
C LYS A 416 64.41 -20.42 17.24
N ARG A 417 63.34 -20.80 16.53
CA ARG A 417 62.08 -20.09 16.45
C ARG A 417 60.99 -20.92 17.11
N LYS A 418 60.02 -20.28 17.79
CA LYS A 418 58.86 -20.92 18.42
C LYS A 418 58.32 -22.03 17.52
N LYS A 419 58.25 -23.25 18.07
CA LYS A 419 57.67 -24.42 17.43
C LYS A 419 56.22 -24.14 17.05
N GLU A 420 55.94 -23.88 15.78
CA GLU A 420 54.62 -24.11 15.20
C GLU A 420 54.64 -25.59 14.79
N ASP A 421 53.82 -26.42 15.43
CA ASP A 421 53.63 -27.78 15.02
C ASP A 421 53.08 -27.80 13.60
N GLU A 422 53.83 -28.38 12.64
CA GLU A 422 53.31 -28.65 11.30
C GLU A 422 52.47 -29.94 11.34
N PHE A 423 51.20 -29.80 10.95
CA PHE A 423 50.29 -30.95 10.83
C PHE A 423 50.17 -31.38 9.36
N LYS A 424 50.11 -32.68 9.12
CA LYS A 424 49.91 -33.23 7.79
C LYS A 424 48.77 -34.23 7.79
N PRO A 425 47.66 -33.96 7.12
CA PRO A 425 46.63 -34.94 6.82
C PRO A 425 47.18 -36.10 5.96
N LEU A 426 46.88 -37.32 6.32
CA LEU A 426 47.25 -38.51 5.54
C LEU A 426 46.09 -39.08 4.72
N LEU A 427 44.83 -38.69 5.04
CA LEU A 427 43.64 -38.99 4.26
C LEU A 427 43.15 -37.68 3.63
N SER A 428 42.83 -37.72 2.37
CA SER A 428 42.23 -36.60 1.61
C SER A 428 40.93 -37.03 0.98
N VAL A 429 39.99 -36.08 0.86
CA VAL A 429 38.73 -36.22 0.14
C VAL A 429 38.54 -35.00 -0.75
N ASP A 430 37.73 -35.09 -1.79
CA ASP A 430 37.46 -33.93 -2.66
C ASP A 430 36.62 -32.86 -1.95
N GLY A 431 35.73 -33.28 -1.04
CA GLY A 431 34.87 -32.35 -0.29
C GLY A 431 34.44 -32.86 1.08
N VAL A 432 34.19 -31.92 1.98
CA VAL A 432 33.66 -32.16 3.33
C VAL A 432 32.33 -31.45 3.49
N PHE A 433 31.26 -32.21 3.64
CA PHE A 433 29.91 -31.66 3.87
C PHE A 433 29.64 -31.51 5.36
N ILE A 434 29.19 -30.30 5.77
CA ILE A 434 28.96 -29.96 7.19
C ILE A 434 27.57 -29.30 7.32
N PRO A 435 26.51 -30.07 7.59
CA PRO A 435 25.16 -29.52 7.79
C PRO A 435 24.98 -28.92 9.21
N ASP A 436 25.42 -27.71 9.43
CA ASP A 436 25.27 -27.02 10.73
C ASP A 436 25.16 -25.51 10.54
N SER A 437 24.96 -24.76 11.62
CA SER A 437 24.86 -23.30 11.64
C SER A 437 26.18 -22.62 11.29
N HIS A 438 26.11 -21.43 10.71
CA HIS A 438 27.30 -20.66 10.30
C HIS A 438 28.32 -20.42 11.43
N ASP A 439 27.88 -20.27 12.68
CA ASP A 439 28.78 -20.05 13.81
C ASP A 439 29.58 -21.33 14.14
N ARG A 440 28.90 -22.46 14.22
CA ARG A 440 29.53 -23.76 14.51
C ARG A 440 30.44 -24.20 13.37
N VAL A 441 29.94 -24.03 12.14
CA VAL A 441 30.76 -24.29 10.96
C VAL A 441 32.02 -23.43 10.95
N GLY A 442 31.89 -22.13 11.28
CA GLY A 442 33.06 -21.25 11.44
C GLY A 442 34.11 -21.81 12.42
N MET A 443 33.69 -22.36 13.58
CA MET A 443 34.58 -23.02 14.54
C MET A 443 35.26 -24.27 13.95
N ILE A 444 34.48 -25.13 13.25
CA ILE A 444 35.00 -26.35 12.61
C ILE A 444 36.02 -25.96 11.53
N LEU A 445 35.71 -25.03 10.65
CA LEU A 445 36.59 -24.60 9.55
C LEU A 445 37.88 -23.94 10.07
N SER A 446 37.78 -23.16 11.12
CA SER A 446 38.99 -22.59 11.79
C SER A 446 39.93 -23.68 12.31
N GLN A 447 39.39 -24.75 12.93
CA GLN A 447 40.17 -25.88 13.41
C GLN A 447 40.66 -26.79 12.26
N MET A 448 39.88 -26.97 11.21
CA MET A 448 40.33 -27.65 9.98
C MET A 448 41.55 -26.96 9.37
N ALA A 449 41.51 -25.63 9.28
CA ALA A 449 42.64 -24.83 8.78
C ALA A 449 43.88 -24.92 9.71
N TYR A 450 43.70 -24.97 11.03
CA TYR A 450 44.78 -25.18 11.97
C TYR A 450 45.49 -26.51 11.74
N TYR A 451 44.78 -27.54 11.37
CA TYR A 451 45.32 -28.88 11.06
C TYR A 451 45.73 -29.06 9.60
N ASP A 452 45.84 -28.00 8.81
CA ASP A 452 46.22 -27.97 7.39
C ASP A 452 45.31 -28.82 6.47
N VAL A 453 44.03 -28.94 6.86
CA VAL A 453 42.99 -29.57 6.00
C VAL A 453 42.53 -28.54 4.98
N LYS A 454 42.68 -28.85 3.66
CA LYS A 454 42.48 -27.92 2.53
C LYS A 454 41.42 -28.43 1.52
N GLU A 455 40.51 -29.22 1.97
CA GLU A 455 39.45 -29.80 1.15
C GLU A 455 38.40 -28.76 0.74
N THR A 456 37.55 -29.05 -0.23
CA THR A 456 36.40 -28.20 -0.54
C THR A 456 35.34 -28.37 0.54
N PHE A 457 35.05 -27.31 1.32
CA PHE A 457 34.00 -27.38 2.33
C PHE A 457 32.64 -27.05 1.74
N LEU A 458 31.63 -27.86 2.09
CA LEU A 458 30.30 -27.86 1.49
C LEU A 458 29.22 -27.70 2.56
N GLY A 459 28.23 -26.85 2.30
CA GLY A 459 27.22 -26.52 3.28
C GLY A 459 25.81 -26.29 2.76
N THR A 460 24.92 -26.08 3.70
CA THR A 460 23.51 -25.78 3.52
C THR A 460 23.27 -24.26 3.58
N ASN A 461 22.02 -23.82 3.40
CA ASN A 461 21.60 -22.42 3.56
C ASN A 461 21.90 -21.85 4.96
N SER A 462 22.06 -22.69 5.98
CA SER A 462 22.44 -22.29 7.34
C SER A 462 23.82 -21.65 7.42
N TRP A 463 24.65 -21.77 6.36
CA TRP A 463 25.97 -21.15 6.28
C TRP A 463 25.91 -19.65 5.90
N ASN A 464 24.78 -19.18 5.34
CA ASN A 464 24.65 -17.78 4.92
C ASN A 464 24.45 -16.84 6.10
N GLY A 465 25.47 -16.73 6.92
CA GLY A 465 25.47 -15.87 8.09
C GLY A 465 26.87 -15.34 8.44
N PRO A 466 26.96 -14.33 9.31
CA PRO A 466 28.21 -13.61 9.60
C PRO A 466 29.29 -14.53 10.23
N GLY A 467 28.88 -15.52 11.02
CA GLY A 467 29.81 -16.40 11.73
C GLY A 467 30.68 -17.25 10.82
N LEU A 468 30.19 -17.62 9.62
CA LEU A 468 30.98 -18.38 8.65
C LEU A 468 32.34 -17.70 8.36
N ILE A 469 32.34 -16.40 8.15
CA ILE A 469 33.56 -15.64 7.84
C ILE A 469 34.23 -15.11 9.11
N SER A 470 33.46 -14.52 10.04
CA SER A 470 34.05 -13.88 11.22
C SER A 470 34.75 -14.84 12.18
N ILE A 471 34.25 -16.09 12.27
CA ILE A 471 34.82 -17.17 13.10
C ILE A 471 35.73 -18.08 12.25
N GLY A 472 35.25 -18.46 11.04
CA GLY A 472 35.99 -19.39 10.16
C GLY A 472 37.26 -18.79 9.55
N GLY A 473 37.32 -17.47 9.39
CA GLY A 473 38.49 -16.75 8.90
C GLY A 473 39.03 -17.36 7.59
N LYS A 474 40.31 -17.63 7.54
CA LYS A 474 40.98 -18.25 6.38
C LYS A 474 40.47 -19.70 6.10
N GLY A 475 39.97 -20.40 7.11
CA GLY A 475 39.44 -21.74 6.97
C GLY A 475 38.16 -21.79 6.17
N ALA A 476 37.40 -20.69 6.12
CA ALA A 476 36.20 -20.59 5.33
C ALA A 476 36.45 -20.31 3.83
N GLU A 477 37.67 -19.96 3.44
CA GLU A 477 37.99 -19.61 2.06
C GLU A 477 37.76 -20.78 1.10
N GLY A 478 37.12 -20.51 -0.03
CA GLY A 478 36.76 -21.54 -1.02
C GLY A 478 35.54 -22.40 -0.67
N SER A 479 34.95 -22.23 0.51
CA SER A 479 33.75 -22.95 0.93
C SER A 479 32.57 -22.69 0.01
N ILE A 480 31.75 -23.71 -0.28
CA ILE A 480 30.61 -23.67 -1.21
C ILE A 480 29.35 -24.11 -0.48
N PHE A 481 28.27 -23.37 -0.63
CA PHE A 481 26.99 -23.69 -0.03
C PHE A 481 25.82 -23.18 -0.88
N VAL A 482 24.63 -23.64 -0.56
CA VAL A 482 23.41 -23.26 -1.27
C VAL A 482 22.56 -22.32 -0.43
N ASP A 483 21.86 -21.40 -1.09
CA ASP A 483 20.77 -20.64 -0.47
C ASP A 483 19.72 -20.32 -1.56
N THR A 484 18.60 -19.78 -1.14
CA THR A 484 17.54 -19.30 -2.03
C THR A 484 17.60 -17.79 -2.24
N PHE A 485 18.36 -17.06 -1.42
CA PHE A 485 18.49 -15.61 -1.51
C PHE A 485 19.92 -15.14 -1.29
N PHE A 486 20.37 -14.27 -2.18
CA PHE A 486 21.65 -13.56 -2.02
C PHE A 486 21.43 -12.07 -2.25
N LYS A 487 21.58 -11.28 -1.17
CA LYS A 487 21.27 -9.83 -1.18
C LYS A 487 22.12 -8.98 -2.14
N LYS A 488 23.28 -9.51 -2.61
CA LYS A 488 24.16 -8.89 -3.60
C LYS A 488 24.06 -9.53 -4.98
N ALA A 489 23.00 -10.32 -5.24
CA ALA A 489 22.79 -10.91 -6.55
C ALA A 489 22.72 -9.82 -7.63
N PRO A 490 23.29 -10.02 -8.83
CA PRO A 490 23.26 -9.06 -9.92
C PRO A 490 21.87 -9.02 -10.61
N SER A 491 20.83 -8.75 -9.83
CA SER A 491 19.44 -8.70 -10.25
C SER A 491 18.83 -7.35 -9.84
N PRO A 492 18.29 -6.57 -10.79
CA PRO A 492 17.58 -5.33 -10.46
C PRO A 492 16.42 -5.53 -9.47
N LEU A 493 15.75 -6.68 -9.56
CA LEU A 493 14.65 -7.04 -8.65
C LEU A 493 15.13 -7.20 -7.21
N VAL A 494 16.24 -7.94 -7.02
CA VAL A 494 16.86 -8.13 -5.69
C VAL A 494 17.39 -6.81 -5.16
N ALA A 495 18.09 -6.03 -5.98
CA ALA A 495 18.64 -4.73 -5.57
C ALA A 495 17.55 -3.78 -5.08
N ARG A 496 16.44 -3.69 -5.81
CA ARG A 496 15.28 -2.88 -5.42
C ARG A 496 14.65 -3.34 -4.09
N PHE A 497 14.43 -4.65 -3.94
CA PHE A 497 13.89 -5.21 -2.69
C PHE A 497 14.79 -4.88 -1.50
N VAL A 498 16.11 -5.10 -1.62
CA VAL A 498 17.07 -4.82 -0.55
C VAL A 498 17.08 -3.34 -0.19
N GLU A 499 17.09 -2.45 -1.17
CA GLU A 499 17.08 -1.00 -0.94
C GLU A 499 15.81 -0.54 -0.22
N GLU A 500 14.64 -0.98 -0.69
CA GLU A 500 13.36 -0.62 -0.10
C GLU A 500 13.19 -1.18 1.32
N PHE A 501 13.63 -2.42 1.54
CA PHE A 501 13.62 -3.05 2.86
C PHE A 501 14.53 -2.30 3.83
N ARG A 502 15.77 -1.98 3.40
CA ARG A 502 16.74 -1.20 4.20
C ARG A 502 16.20 0.18 4.57
N LYS A 503 15.55 0.88 3.65
CA LYS A 503 14.92 2.18 3.93
C LYS A 503 13.85 2.08 5.02
N THR A 504 13.09 0.98 5.03
CA THR A 504 11.97 0.77 5.96
C THR A 504 12.42 0.29 7.33
N TYR A 505 13.33 -0.72 7.37
CA TYR A 505 13.69 -1.44 8.61
C TYR A 505 15.11 -1.16 9.10
N GLN A 506 15.87 -0.28 8.43
CA GLN A 506 17.26 0.14 8.78
C GLN A 506 18.25 -1.03 8.88
N ARG A 507 17.99 -2.12 8.17
CA ARG A 507 18.84 -3.31 8.05
C ARG A 507 18.62 -4.00 6.72
N ASP A 508 19.55 -4.86 6.32
CA ASP A 508 19.37 -5.71 5.14
C ASP A 508 18.38 -6.85 5.42
N PRO A 509 17.60 -7.27 4.40
CA PRO A 509 16.83 -8.51 4.49
C PRO A 509 17.76 -9.74 4.41
N GLU A 510 17.31 -10.83 5.00
CA GLU A 510 17.91 -12.15 4.90
C GLU A 510 16.94 -13.13 4.22
N THR A 511 17.29 -14.41 4.18
CA THR A 511 16.51 -15.44 3.46
C THR A 511 15.05 -15.53 3.91
N LEU A 512 14.76 -15.42 5.21
CA LEU A 512 13.40 -15.51 5.73
C LEU A 512 12.51 -14.36 5.26
N GLU A 513 13.03 -13.14 5.26
CA GLU A 513 12.31 -11.96 4.75
C GLU A 513 12.10 -12.06 3.24
N ALA A 514 13.07 -12.58 2.49
CA ALA A 514 12.93 -12.77 1.05
C ALA A 514 11.88 -13.82 0.69
N LEU A 515 11.85 -14.96 1.41
CA LEU A 515 10.84 -16.00 1.23
C LEU A 515 9.43 -15.49 1.54
N SER A 516 9.26 -14.80 2.67
CA SER A 516 7.96 -14.27 3.08
C SER A 516 7.49 -13.13 2.19
N TYR A 517 8.40 -12.29 1.70
CA TYR A 517 8.13 -11.28 0.68
C TYR A 517 7.62 -11.91 -0.61
N ASP A 518 8.32 -12.92 -1.14
CA ASP A 518 7.94 -13.58 -2.39
C ASP A 518 6.57 -14.26 -2.29
N GLY A 519 6.30 -14.98 -1.20
CA GLY A 519 5.01 -15.61 -0.99
C GLY A 519 3.85 -14.62 -0.99
N ALA A 520 4.02 -13.50 -0.28
CA ALA A 520 3.01 -12.45 -0.21
C ALA A 520 2.88 -11.68 -1.54
N LYS A 521 4.00 -11.40 -2.23
CA LYS A 521 4.02 -10.72 -3.53
C LYS A 521 3.40 -11.58 -4.63
N PHE A 522 3.69 -12.86 -4.66
CA PHE A 522 3.10 -13.82 -5.60
C PHE A 522 1.57 -13.83 -5.48
N MET A 523 1.06 -13.94 -4.26
CA MET A 523 -0.37 -13.88 -3.99
C MET A 523 -0.98 -12.53 -4.39
N LYS A 524 -0.30 -11.43 -4.08
CA LYS A 524 -0.73 -10.07 -4.46
C LYS A 524 -0.84 -9.91 -5.98
N GLU A 525 0.14 -10.37 -6.75
CA GLU A 525 0.13 -10.26 -8.22
C GLU A 525 -1.02 -11.07 -8.84
N ILE A 526 -1.33 -12.25 -8.31
CA ILE A 526 -2.50 -13.02 -8.72
C ILE A 526 -3.79 -12.25 -8.44
N LEU A 527 -3.95 -11.74 -7.23
CA LEU A 527 -5.15 -10.98 -6.82
C LEU A 527 -5.32 -9.66 -7.60
N GLN A 528 -4.20 -9.07 -8.09
CA GLN A 528 -4.22 -7.86 -8.93
C GLN A 528 -4.58 -8.15 -10.38
N SER A 529 -4.02 -9.23 -10.94
CA SER A 529 -4.10 -9.53 -12.37
C SER A 529 -5.29 -10.40 -12.75
N LYS A 530 -5.90 -11.09 -11.79
CA LYS A 530 -7.00 -12.04 -12.00
C LYS A 530 -8.28 -11.62 -11.30
N SER A 531 -9.41 -12.01 -11.88
CA SER A 531 -10.72 -11.81 -11.26
C SER A 531 -11.00 -12.93 -10.25
N VAL A 532 -10.26 -12.91 -9.14
CA VAL A 532 -10.45 -13.86 -8.04
C VAL A 532 -11.59 -13.39 -7.14
N SER A 533 -12.55 -14.26 -6.86
CA SER A 533 -13.70 -13.95 -6.00
C SER A 533 -13.89 -14.93 -4.84
N SER A 534 -13.12 -16.03 -4.81
CA SER A 534 -13.21 -17.04 -3.75
C SER A 534 -11.85 -17.67 -3.45
N PRO A 535 -11.70 -18.27 -2.23
CA PRO A 535 -10.51 -19.04 -1.88
C PRO A 535 -10.19 -20.18 -2.87
N LEU A 536 -11.21 -20.86 -3.38
CA LEU A 536 -11.05 -21.94 -4.37
C LEU A 536 -10.43 -21.42 -5.69
N GLN A 537 -10.94 -20.29 -6.20
CA GLN A 537 -10.35 -19.69 -7.41
C GLN A 537 -8.90 -19.24 -7.18
N LEU A 538 -8.58 -18.74 -5.99
CA LEU A 538 -7.20 -18.40 -5.65
C LEU A 538 -6.31 -19.64 -5.62
N GLN A 539 -6.77 -20.76 -5.05
CA GLN A 539 -6.05 -22.03 -5.03
C GLN A 539 -5.73 -22.52 -6.46
N GLU A 540 -6.68 -22.47 -7.37
CA GLU A 540 -6.48 -22.81 -8.78
C GLU A 540 -5.43 -21.92 -9.46
N GLU A 541 -5.48 -20.61 -9.23
CA GLU A 541 -4.52 -19.67 -9.81
C GLU A 541 -3.12 -19.81 -9.20
N LEU A 542 -3.00 -20.14 -7.91
CA LEU A 542 -1.71 -20.43 -7.26
C LEU A 542 -1.02 -21.64 -7.91
N HIS A 543 -1.78 -22.66 -8.32
CA HIS A 543 -1.23 -23.81 -9.09
C HIS A 543 -0.95 -23.47 -10.55
N ARG A 544 -1.63 -22.51 -11.15
CA ARG A 544 -1.50 -22.20 -12.58
C ARG A 544 -0.29 -21.33 -12.92
N VAL A 545 0.08 -20.39 -12.07
CA VAL A 545 1.17 -19.45 -12.33
C VAL A 545 2.53 -20.12 -12.07
N LYS A 546 3.40 -20.20 -13.12
CA LYS A 546 4.72 -20.85 -13.08
C LYS A 546 5.88 -19.95 -13.49
N ASN A 547 5.63 -18.69 -13.82
CA ASN A 547 6.62 -17.75 -14.36
C ASN A 547 6.81 -16.51 -13.49
N PHE A 548 6.48 -16.61 -12.21
CA PHE A 548 6.74 -15.54 -11.26
C PHE A 548 8.26 -15.30 -11.12
N GLN A 549 8.64 -14.06 -10.89
CA GLN A 549 10.03 -13.69 -10.67
C GLN A 549 10.21 -13.22 -9.23
N GLY A 550 10.53 -14.18 -8.37
CA GLY A 550 10.78 -13.93 -6.96
C GLY A 550 12.22 -13.49 -6.69
N VAL A 551 12.41 -12.70 -5.63
CA VAL A 551 13.74 -12.32 -5.14
C VAL A 551 14.47 -13.50 -4.49
N SER A 552 13.72 -14.49 -3.99
CA SER A 552 14.21 -15.77 -3.46
C SER A 552 14.16 -16.90 -4.51
N GLY A 553 14.13 -16.56 -5.80
CA GLY A 553 14.09 -17.53 -6.88
C GLY A 553 12.76 -18.25 -7.06
N LEU A 554 11.68 -17.89 -6.34
CA LEU A 554 10.35 -18.48 -6.50
C LEU A 554 9.82 -18.24 -7.92
N LYS A 555 9.27 -19.27 -8.56
CA LYS A 555 8.64 -19.24 -9.90
C LYS A 555 7.14 -19.57 -9.85
N GLY A 556 6.70 -20.26 -8.83
CA GLY A 556 5.33 -20.74 -8.64
C GLY A 556 5.29 -21.97 -7.75
N PHE A 557 4.17 -22.71 -7.80
CA PHE A 557 4.00 -23.94 -7.02
C PHE A 557 3.69 -25.12 -7.92
N GLY A 558 4.22 -26.30 -7.58
CA GLY A 558 3.94 -27.56 -8.24
C GLY A 558 2.48 -28.03 -8.06
N GLU A 559 2.11 -29.12 -8.70
CA GLU A 559 0.81 -29.77 -8.48
C GLU A 559 0.69 -30.31 -7.04
N ASP A 560 1.81 -30.60 -6.42
CA ASP A 560 1.96 -31.04 -5.03
C ASP A 560 2.00 -29.88 -4.02
N GLY A 561 1.80 -28.64 -4.45
CA GLY A 561 1.85 -27.45 -3.59
C GLY A 561 3.26 -27.02 -3.17
N GLN A 562 4.32 -27.71 -3.60
CA GLN A 562 5.69 -27.30 -3.31
C GLN A 562 6.15 -26.16 -4.22
N ALA A 563 7.00 -25.27 -3.69
CA ALA A 563 7.55 -24.16 -4.47
C ALA A 563 8.44 -24.70 -5.61
N ILE A 564 8.22 -24.17 -6.81
CA ILE A 564 9.16 -24.31 -7.94
C ILE A 564 10.09 -23.10 -7.87
N ARG A 565 11.40 -23.33 -7.68
CA ARG A 565 12.38 -22.25 -7.53
C ARG A 565 13.75 -22.60 -8.12
N THR A 566 14.59 -21.58 -8.19
CA THR A 566 16.02 -21.71 -8.46
C THR A 566 16.79 -21.36 -7.20
N LEU A 567 17.73 -22.22 -6.78
CA LEU A 567 18.63 -21.95 -5.66
C LEU A 567 19.93 -21.32 -6.15
N CYS A 568 20.53 -20.49 -5.31
CA CYS A 568 21.84 -19.91 -5.53
C CYS A 568 22.96 -20.84 -5.04
N ILE A 569 24.02 -20.98 -5.82
CA ILE A 569 25.30 -21.54 -5.35
C ILE A 569 26.20 -20.38 -4.94
N LEU A 570 26.60 -20.38 -3.69
CA LEU A 570 27.40 -19.34 -3.08
C LEU A 570 28.80 -19.86 -2.72
N ARG A 571 29.80 -19.00 -2.76
CA ARG A 571 31.18 -19.32 -2.40
C ARG A 571 31.78 -18.22 -1.52
N VAL A 572 32.62 -18.60 -0.59
CA VAL A 572 33.49 -17.64 0.13
C VAL A 572 34.74 -17.38 -0.72
N ASN A 573 34.96 -16.12 -1.08
CA ASN A 573 36.11 -15.68 -1.85
C ASN A 573 36.65 -14.36 -1.28
N LYS A 574 37.92 -14.31 -0.92
CA LYS A 574 38.60 -13.16 -0.32
C LYS A 574 37.85 -12.60 0.91
N GLY A 575 37.35 -13.50 1.75
CA GLY A 575 36.59 -13.16 2.95
C GLY A 575 35.22 -12.53 2.68
N GLN A 576 34.64 -12.76 1.50
CA GLN A 576 33.27 -12.33 1.15
C GLN A 576 32.49 -13.49 0.52
N ILE A 577 31.17 -13.46 0.70
CA ILE A 577 30.28 -14.39 0.01
C ILE A 577 29.99 -13.81 -1.38
N GLU A 578 30.15 -14.62 -2.41
CA GLU A 578 29.82 -14.32 -3.81
C GLU A 578 28.90 -15.37 -4.44
N LEU A 579 28.11 -14.94 -5.41
CA LEU A 579 27.27 -15.82 -6.22
C LEU A 579 28.11 -16.41 -7.35
N ILE A 580 28.15 -17.76 -7.47
CA ILE A 580 28.86 -18.45 -8.54
C ILE A 580 27.92 -19.14 -9.55
N SER A 581 26.68 -19.43 -9.14
CA SER A 581 25.63 -19.89 -10.05
C SER A 581 24.26 -19.50 -9.48
N PRO A 582 23.38 -18.94 -10.31
CA PRO A 582 21.99 -18.64 -9.92
C PRO A 582 21.15 -19.90 -9.88
#